data_8a0f9ebeb36e5011e5a049a4d5114a1b
#
_entry.id   8a0f9ebeb36e5011e5a049a4d5114a1b
#
_cell.length_a   1.000
_cell.length_b   1.000
_cell.length_c   1.000
_cell.angle_alpha   90.00
_cell.angle_beta   90.00
_cell.angle_gamma   90.00
#
_symmetry.space_group_name_H-M   'P 1'
#
loop_
_entity.id
_entity.type
_entity.pdbx_description
1 polymer ?
#
loop_
_entity_poly.entity_id
_entity_poly.type
_entity_poly.pdbx_seq_one_letter_code
_entity_poly.pdbx_strand_id
1 'polypeptide(L)'
;MIIASVGGLILLFGLAILFYSRNVIRKKANSELSAAYKKIELANKQVTDSINYAKRIQDAILVPENLARVYLTDFFVFFRPRDIVSGDFYWFTHHRNKTFFAVADCTGHGVPGAFMSMIGNTLLNEIVNHKNITDPGKILEELNDGVITSLRQDKTDILSQDDGMDISICAYDKEKNTLEFAGANHSLYLVNDGKIRDVKGDIHSIGGSIGEMKRSFKTHKPDPGKNTFIYMSSDGYYDQFGGTEGSKFLTTRFQKLILEASKSGDPKKEIEKAFIAWRGNNRQIDDVLVAGFRI
;
A
#
# COMPACT_ATOMS: atom_id res chain seq x y z
N MET A 1 -28.67 33.46 -69.72
CA MET A 1 -28.76 32.08 -69.18
C MET A 1 -27.43 31.32 -69.23
N ILE A 2 -26.65 31.36 -70.30
CA ILE A 2 -25.41 30.60 -70.48
C ILE A 2 -24.31 31.00 -69.46
N ILE A 3 -24.16 32.27 -69.09
CA ILE A 3 -23.14 32.74 -68.10
C ILE A 3 -23.41 32.25 -66.70
N ALA A 4 -24.67 32.15 -66.29
CA ALA A 4 -25.08 31.67 -65.00
C ALA A 4 -24.82 30.14 -64.85
N SER A 5 -24.99 29.37 -65.90
CA SER A 5 -24.72 27.93 -65.91
C SER A 5 -23.21 27.61 -65.92
N VAL A 6 -22.36 28.41 -66.56
CA VAL A 6 -20.90 28.25 -66.49
C VAL A 6 -20.36 28.61 -65.13
N GLY A 7 -20.85 29.65 -64.44
CA GLY A 7 -20.48 30.00 -63.08
C GLY A 7 -20.84 28.88 -62.02
N GLY A 8 -22.02 28.29 -62.20
CA GLY A 8 -22.45 27.15 -61.37
C GLY A 8 -21.57 25.90 -61.52
N LEU A 9 -21.15 25.58 -62.77
CA LEU A 9 -20.23 24.46 -63.01
C LEU A 9 -18.83 24.66 -62.41
N ILE A 10 -18.28 25.88 -62.46
CA ILE A 10 -16.99 26.23 -61.85
C ILE A 10 -17.07 26.12 -60.36
N LEU A 11 -18.16 26.56 -59.71
CA LEU A 11 -18.37 26.45 -58.28
C LEU A 11 -18.46 25.00 -57.84
N LEU A 12 -19.24 24.16 -58.55
CA LEU A 12 -19.35 22.71 -58.24
C LEU A 12 -18.02 22.00 -58.41
N PHE A 13 -17.23 22.36 -59.47
CA PHE A 13 -15.90 21.78 -59.64
C PHE A 13 -14.94 22.17 -58.47
N GLY A 14 -14.96 23.45 -58.08
CA GLY A 14 -14.19 23.92 -56.91
C GLY A 14 -14.58 23.19 -55.60
N LEU A 15 -15.89 23.02 -55.37
CA LEU A 15 -16.37 22.25 -54.19
C LEU A 15 -15.97 20.77 -54.26
N ALA A 16 -15.99 20.16 -55.45
CA ALA A 16 -15.55 18.77 -55.61
C ALA A 16 -14.06 18.62 -55.33
N ILE A 17 -13.20 19.55 -55.77
CA ILE A 17 -11.77 19.56 -55.47
C ILE A 17 -11.54 19.73 -53.96
N LEU A 18 -12.23 20.68 -53.32
CA LEU A 18 -12.14 20.89 -51.87
C LEU A 18 -12.59 19.64 -51.07
N PHE A 19 -13.67 19.03 -51.49
CA PHE A 19 -14.16 17.80 -50.86
C PHE A 19 -13.18 16.65 -51.05
N TYR A 20 -12.62 16.48 -52.22
CA TYR A 20 -11.61 15.45 -52.49
C TYR A 20 -10.33 15.67 -51.65
N SER A 21 -9.79 16.91 -51.66
CA SER A 21 -8.60 17.25 -50.89
C SER A 21 -8.80 17.04 -49.41
N ARG A 22 -9.96 17.46 -48.84
CA ARG A 22 -10.33 17.20 -47.45
C ARG A 22 -10.41 15.70 -47.14
N ASN A 23 -10.98 14.90 -48.03
CA ASN A 23 -11.05 13.46 -47.87
C ASN A 23 -9.68 12.78 -47.85
N VAL A 24 -8.77 13.22 -48.75
CA VAL A 24 -7.38 12.70 -48.76
C VAL A 24 -6.65 13.05 -47.48
N ILE A 25 -6.72 14.32 -47.04
CA ILE A 25 -6.11 14.78 -45.79
C ILE A 25 -6.70 13.99 -44.58
N ARG A 26 -8.03 13.85 -44.54
CA ARG A 26 -8.71 13.11 -43.48
C ARG A 26 -8.31 11.63 -43.43
N LYS A 27 -8.20 10.97 -44.59
CA LYS A 27 -7.73 9.57 -44.65
C LYS A 27 -6.30 9.44 -44.15
N LYS A 28 -5.40 10.36 -44.56
CA LYS A 28 -4.01 10.36 -44.09
C LYS A 28 -3.93 10.58 -42.57
N ALA A 29 -4.63 11.58 -42.03
CA ALA A 29 -4.68 11.86 -40.60
C ALA A 29 -5.25 10.69 -39.80
N ASN A 30 -6.31 10.04 -40.27
CA ASN A 30 -6.88 8.87 -39.63
C ASN A 30 -5.92 7.68 -39.63
N SER A 31 -5.15 7.48 -40.71
CA SER A 31 -4.13 6.43 -40.79
C SER A 31 -2.97 6.66 -39.78
N GLU A 32 -2.48 7.91 -39.75
CA GLU A 32 -1.42 8.31 -38.79
C GLU A 32 -1.91 8.19 -37.36
N LEU A 33 -3.13 8.62 -37.05
CA LEU A 33 -3.76 8.48 -35.75
C LEU A 33 -3.90 7.01 -35.35
N SER A 34 -4.39 6.15 -36.25
CA SER A 34 -4.51 4.70 -35.98
C SER A 34 -3.16 4.05 -35.70
N ALA A 35 -2.12 4.43 -36.47
CA ALA A 35 -0.76 3.94 -36.25
C ALA A 35 -0.19 4.40 -34.89
N ALA A 36 -0.44 5.65 -34.48
CA ALA A 36 -0.05 6.19 -33.19
C ALA A 36 -0.76 5.47 -32.04
N TYR A 37 -2.08 5.26 -32.14
CA TYR A 37 -2.83 4.48 -31.15
C TYR A 37 -2.28 3.07 -30.97
N LYS A 38 -2.01 2.35 -32.06
CA LYS A 38 -1.45 1.01 -32.02
C LYS A 38 -0.07 0.98 -31.36
N LYS A 39 0.76 2.00 -31.61
CA LYS A 39 2.08 2.13 -30.98
C LYS A 39 1.94 2.38 -29.47
N ILE A 40 1.02 3.24 -29.04
CA ILE A 40 0.74 3.51 -27.61
C ILE A 40 0.20 2.25 -26.92
N GLU A 41 -0.73 1.53 -27.56
CA GLU A 41 -1.28 0.28 -27.03
C GLU A 41 -0.19 -0.76 -26.78
N LEU A 42 0.71 -0.95 -27.74
CA LEU A 42 1.85 -1.87 -27.61
C LEU A 42 2.80 -1.45 -26.49
N ALA A 43 3.13 -0.16 -26.41
CA ALA A 43 3.99 0.35 -25.33
C ALA A 43 3.34 0.18 -23.96
N ASN A 44 2.05 0.53 -23.81
CA ASN A 44 1.32 0.33 -22.56
C ASN A 44 1.25 -1.14 -22.16
N LYS A 45 1.06 -2.05 -23.13
CA LYS A 45 1.07 -3.48 -22.85
C LYS A 45 2.43 -3.93 -22.31
N GLN A 46 3.53 -3.52 -22.93
CA GLN A 46 4.88 -3.86 -22.47
C GLN A 46 5.17 -3.36 -21.06
N VAL A 47 4.76 -2.12 -20.75
CA VAL A 47 4.89 -1.56 -19.38
C VAL A 47 4.06 -2.35 -18.38
N THR A 48 2.79 -2.63 -18.71
CA THR A 48 1.90 -3.41 -17.85
C THR A 48 2.43 -4.82 -17.62
N ASP A 49 2.95 -5.49 -18.63
CA ASP A 49 3.54 -6.83 -18.52
C ASP A 49 4.77 -6.81 -17.61
N SER A 50 5.59 -5.75 -17.69
CA SER A 50 6.76 -5.56 -16.80
C SER A 50 6.33 -5.35 -15.33
N ILE A 51 5.29 -4.55 -15.09
CA ILE A 51 4.75 -4.31 -13.73
C ILE A 51 4.11 -5.60 -13.19
N ASN A 52 3.41 -6.38 -14.00
CA ASN A 52 2.87 -7.68 -13.60
C ASN A 52 3.98 -8.68 -13.25
N TYR A 53 5.15 -8.58 -13.88
CA TYR A 53 6.31 -9.35 -13.48
C TYR A 53 6.85 -8.91 -12.11
N ALA A 54 6.96 -7.60 -11.87
CA ALA A 54 7.34 -7.04 -10.58
C ALA A 54 6.37 -7.48 -9.46
N LYS A 55 5.05 -7.51 -9.75
CA LYS A 55 4.05 -8.02 -8.82
C LYS A 55 4.31 -9.47 -8.39
N ARG A 56 4.66 -10.34 -9.33
CA ARG A 56 4.98 -11.75 -8.99
C ARG A 56 6.18 -11.86 -8.06
N ILE A 57 7.17 -10.97 -8.21
CA ILE A 57 8.33 -10.91 -7.30
C ILE A 57 7.86 -10.42 -5.93
N GLN A 58 7.07 -9.35 -5.88
CA GLN A 58 6.54 -8.81 -4.61
C GLN A 58 5.67 -9.85 -3.89
N ASP A 59 4.77 -10.53 -4.59
CA ASP A 59 3.92 -11.58 -4.01
C ASP A 59 4.75 -12.78 -3.46
N ALA A 60 5.89 -13.07 -4.07
CA ALA A 60 6.78 -14.15 -3.62
C ALA A 60 7.56 -13.81 -2.34
N ILE A 61 7.72 -12.53 -2.03
CA ILE A 61 8.41 -12.05 -0.83
C ILE A 61 7.44 -12.03 0.37
N LEU A 62 6.15 -11.78 0.13
CA LEU A 62 5.13 -11.78 1.17
C LEU A 62 4.90 -13.20 1.70
N VAL A 63 4.91 -13.35 3.02
CA VAL A 63 4.71 -14.66 3.64
C VAL A 63 3.24 -15.08 3.49
N PRO A 64 2.95 -16.27 2.97
CA PRO A 64 1.58 -16.76 2.86
C PRO A 64 0.87 -16.88 4.20
N GLU A 65 -0.41 -16.49 4.28
CA GLU A 65 -1.21 -16.50 5.52
C GLU A 65 -1.20 -17.88 6.23
N ASN A 66 -1.16 -18.98 5.48
CA ASN A 66 -1.14 -20.35 6.03
C ASN A 66 0.10 -20.63 6.88
N LEU A 67 1.25 -20.03 6.59
CA LEU A 67 2.45 -20.17 7.40
C LEU A 67 2.33 -19.38 8.71
N ALA A 68 1.78 -18.17 8.68
CA ALA A 68 1.56 -17.39 9.87
C ALA A 68 0.51 -18.03 10.81
N ARG A 69 -0.52 -18.70 10.26
CA ARG A 69 -1.56 -19.41 11.04
C ARG A 69 -1.05 -20.59 11.86
N VAL A 70 0.16 -21.09 11.57
CA VAL A 70 0.80 -22.12 12.40
C VAL A 70 1.15 -21.55 13.79
N TYR A 71 1.46 -20.27 13.86
CA TYR A 71 1.94 -19.60 15.08
C TYR A 71 0.92 -18.64 15.70
N LEU A 72 0.05 -18.04 14.86
CA LEU A 72 -0.93 -17.04 15.26
C LEU A 72 -2.36 -17.56 15.02
N THR A 73 -3.16 -17.56 16.09
CA THR A 73 -4.55 -18.04 16.04
C THR A 73 -5.42 -17.01 15.30
N ASP A 74 -6.39 -17.46 14.50
CA ASP A 74 -7.34 -16.63 13.75
C ASP A 74 -6.65 -15.53 12.90
N PHE A 75 -5.41 -15.81 12.44
CA PHE A 75 -4.65 -14.87 11.63
C PHE A 75 -5.30 -14.61 10.29
N PHE A 76 -5.38 -13.35 9.91
CA PHE A 76 -5.82 -12.92 8.60
C PHE A 76 -5.08 -11.67 8.15
N VAL A 77 -5.04 -11.48 6.83
CA VAL A 77 -4.61 -10.25 6.17
C VAL A 77 -5.67 -9.85 5.14
N PHE A 78 -6.20 -8.64 5.25
CA PHE A 78 -6.95 -7.97 4.19
C PHE A 78 -6.01 -7.01 3.50
N PHE A 79 -5.55 -7.38 2.32
CA PHE A 79 -4.57 -6.63 1.54
C PHE A 79 -5.13 -6.33 0.15
N ARG A 80 -5.26 -5.05 -0.15
CA ARG A 80 -5.81 -4.56 -1.41
C ARG A 80 -4.97 -3.42 -1.95
N PRO A 81 -4.01 -3.72 -2.82
CA PRO A 81 -3.24 -2.68 -3.50
C PRO A 81 -4.14 -1.74 -4.32
N ARG A 82 -3.77 -0.46 -4.37
CA ARG A 82 -4.39 0.55 -5.23
C ARG A 82 -4.03 0.34 -6.69
N ASP A 83 -2.79 0.03 -6.96
CA ASP A 83 -2.21 -0.21 -8.27
C ASP A 83 -1.89 -1.71 -8.47
N ILE A 84 -1.13 -2.07 -9.49
CA ILE A 84 -0.74 -3.47 -9.74
C ILE A 84 0.19 -3.98 -8.64
N VAL A 85 1.12 -3.15 -8.18
CA VAL A 85 2.05 -3.38 -7.06
C VAL A 85 1.78 -2.38 -5.95
N SER A 86 2.23 -2.64 -4.73
CA SER A 86 1.89 -1.90 -3.52
C SER A 86 3.11 -1.33 -2.81
N GLY A 87 2.95 -0.13 -2.22
CA GLY A 87 3.85 0.39 -1.20
C GLY A 87 3.66 -0.29 0.15
N ASP A 88 2.40 -0.59 0.49
CA ASP A 88 2.10 -1.33 1.70
C ASP A 88 2.61 -2.76 1.64
N PHE A 89 3.08 -3.27 2.77
CA PHE A 89 3.42 -4.67 2.92
C PHE A 89 3.22 -5.15 4.36
N TYR A 90 3.01 -6.45 4.50
CA TYR A 90 3.10 -7.11 5.80
C TYR A 90 4.31 -8.03 5.82
N TRP A 91 4.86 -8.21 7.00
CA TRP A 91 6.02 -9.06 7.21
C TRP A 91 5.80 -9.96 8.42
N PHE A 92 6.29 -11.19 8.35
CA PHE A 92 6.12 -12.20 9.36
C PHE A 92 7.38 -13.05 9.47
N THR A 93 7.80 -13.36 10.70
CA THR A 93 8.77 -14.42 10.98
C THR A 93 8.52 -15.03 12.36
N HIS A 94 8.89 -16.30 12.50
CA HIS A 94 9.04 -16.93 13.80
C HIS A 94 10.52 -17.16 14.04
N HIS A 95 11.07 -16.46 15.02
CA HIS A 95 12.48 -16.51 15.34
C HIS A 95 12.68 -16.79 16.82
N ARG A 96 13.43 -17.85 17.14
CA ARG A 96 13.53 -18.39 18.51
C ARG A 96 12.13 -18.73 19.06
N ASN A 97 11.74 -18.15 20.20
CA ASN A 97 10.45 -18.40 20.85
C ASN A 97 9.44 -17.28 20.61
N LYS A 98 9.75 -16.32 19.72
CA LYS A 98 8.87 -15.19 19.44
C LYS A 98 8.38 -15.22 18.01
N THR A 99 7.12 -14.86 17.84
CA THR A 99 6.50 -14.61 16.55
C THR A 99 6.46 -13.10 16.31
N PHE A 100 7.06 -12.66 15.22
CA PHE A 100 7.09 -11.26 14.80
C PHE A 100 6.11 -11.04 13.66
N PHE A 101 5.38 -9.96 13.74
CA PHE A 101 4.50 -9.53 12.67
C PHE A 101 4.55 -8.01 12.52
N ALA A 102 4.63 -7.52 11.29
CA ALA A 102 4.65 -6.10 10.98
C ALA A 102 3.67 -5.75 9.87
N VAL A 103 3.15 -4.53 9.94
CA VAL A 103 2.39 -3.85 8.89
C VAL A 103 3.07 -2.53 8.61
N ALA A 104 3.41 -2.31 7.35
CA ALA A 104 4.13 -1.12 6.90
C ALA A 104 3.40 -0.45 5.73
N ASP A 105 3.44 0.86 5.75
CA ASP A 105 2.93 1.79 4.75
C ASP A 105 4.11 2.61 4.23
N CYS A 106 4.53 2.39 2.99
CA CYS A 106 5.67 3.07 2.41
C CYS A 106 5.26 4.35 1.69
N THR A 107 6.16 5.35 1.70
CA THR A 107 5.97 6.55 0.87
C THR A 107 5.81 6.16 -0.60
N GLY A 108 4.74 6.69 -1.21
CA GLY A 108 4.43 6.45 -2.62
C GLY A 108 3.74 5.10 -2.86
N HIS A 109 3.03 5.03 -3.97
CA HIS A 109 2.29 3.85 -4.40
C HIS A 109 2.81 3.36 -5.76
N GLY A 110 2.34 2.21 -6.21
CA GLY A 110 2.77 1.61 -7.46
C GLY A 110 4.25 1.21 -7.44
N VAL A 111 4.98 1.42 -8.52
CA VAL A 111 6.36 0.93 -8.67
C VAL A 111 7.34 1.51 -7.64
N PRO A 112 7.37 2.83 -7.36
CA PRO A 112 8.25 3.37 -6.32
C PRO A 112 7.97 2.76 -4.93
N GLY A 113 6.70 2.72 -4.50
CA GLY A 113 6.31 2.09 -3.24
C GLY A 113 6.70 0.62 -3.17
N ALA A 114 6.58 -0.13 -4.29
CA ALA A 114 6.98 -1.53 -4.34
C ALA A 114 8.49 -1.72 -4.11
N PHE A 115 9.34 -0.82 -4.58
CA PHE A 115 10.77 -0.87 -4.25
C PHE A 115 11.01 -0.62 -2.76
N MET A 116 10.29 0.34 -2.16
CA MET A 116 10.38 0.60 -0.72
C MET A 116 9.93 -0.61 0.10
N SER A 117 8.84 -1.26 -0.27
CA SER A 117 8.37 -2.48 0.41
C SER A 117 9.38 -3.63 0.32
N MET A 118 10.08 -3.78 -0.80
CA MET A 118 11.15 -4.77 -0.95
C MET A 118 12.36 -4.47 -0.06
N ILE A 119 12.78 -3.21 0.02
CA ILE A 119 13.86 -2.77 0.92
C ILE A 119 13.47 -3.05 2.38
N GLY A 120 12.28 -2.62 2.80
CA GLY A 120 11.78 -2.83 4.16
C GLY A 120 11.73 -4.32 4.53
N ASN A 121 11.18 -5.15 3.66
CA ASN A 121 11.11 -6.60 3.87
C ASN A 121 12.51 -7.24 3.99
N THR A 122 13.44 -6.86 3.13
CA THR A 122 14.82 -7.38 3.15
C THR A 122 15.54 -6.99 4.44
N LEU A 123 15.44 -5.72 4.84
CA LEU A 123 16.05 -5.22 6.06
C LEU A 123 15.46 -5.89 7.31
N LEU A 124 14.12 -6.06 7.40
CA LEU A 124 13.50 -6.76 8.51
C LEU A 124 13.99 -8.20 8.64
N ASN A 125 14.14 -8.92 7.53
CA ASN A 125 14.71 -10.27 7.52
C ASN A 125 16.16 -10.27 8.00
N GLU A 126 16.98 -9.32 7.54
CA GLU A 126 18.36 -9.19 7.99
C GLU A 126 18.44 -8.90 9.49
N ILE A 127 17.67 -7.92 9.98
CA ILE A 127 17.70 -7.46 11.36
C ILE A 127 17.27 -8.57 12.31
N VAL A 128 16.12 -9.20 12.06
CA VAL A 128 15.57 -10.18 12.99
C VAL A 128 16.21 -11.55 12.83
N ASN A 129 16.30 -12.07 11.60
CA ASN A 129 16.70 -13.45 11.37
C ASN A 129 18.24 -13.63 11.33
N HIS A 130 19.00 -12.61 10.89
CA HIS A 130 20.46 -12.74 10.79
C HIS A 130 21.18 -12.00 11.92
N LYS A 131 20.85 -10.73 12.22
CA LYS A 131 21.44 -10.00 13.35
C LYS A 131 20.89 -10.42 14.69
N ASN A 132 19.79 -11.21 14.75
CA ASN A 132 19.14 -11.69 15.97
C ASN A 132 18.64 -10.58 16.90
N ILE A 133 18.25 -9.43 16.36
CA ILE A 133 17.64 -8.34 17.11
C ILE A 133 16.16 -8.66 17.29
N THR A 134 15.71 -8.76 18.56
CA THR A 134 14.37 -9.24 18.91
C THR A 134 13.55 -8.25 19.74
N ASP A 135 14.08 -7.08 20.02
CA ASP A 135 13.36 -5.97 20.67
C ASP A 135 12.73 -5.09 19.56
N PRO A 136 11.39 -4.89 19.55
CA PRO A 136 10.72 -4.15 18.49
C PRO A 136 11.23 -2.73 18.30
N GLY A 137 11.54 -1.98 19.36
CA GLY A 137 12.09 -0.64 19.24
C GLY A 137 13.47 -0.64 18.58
N LYS A 138 14.32 -1.60 18.95
CA LYS A 138 15.65 -1.76 18.35
C LYS A 138 15.55 -2.23 16.89
N ILE A 139 14.56 -3.03 16.54
CA ILE A 139 14.32 -3.41 15.15
C ILE A 139 14.00 -2.17 14.32
N LEU A 140 13.15 -1.26 14.82
CA LEU A 140 12.81 -0.02 14.10
C LEU A 140 13.99 0.96 14.02
N GLU A 141 14.86 1.04 15.04
CA GLU A 141 16.09 1.83 14.99
C GLU A 141 17.02 1.32 13.87
N GLU A 142 17.29 0.02 13.83
CA GLU A 142 18.12 -0.61 12.78
C GLU A 142 17.48 -0.49 11.39
N LEU A 143 16.15 -0.62 11.30
CA LEU A 143 15.42 -0.44 10.05
C LEU A 143 15.57 0.99 9.53
N ASN A 144 15.46 1.99 10.42
CA ASN A 144 15.66 3.39 10.07
C ASN A 144 17.08 3.63 9.50
N ASP A 145 18.10 3.15 10.21
CA ASP A 145 19.48 3.31 9.78
C ASP A 145 19.75 2.57 8.46
N GLY A 146 19.13 1.39 8.29
CA GLY A 146 19.19 0.60 7.06
C GLY A 146 18.54 1.30 5.86
N VAL A 147 17.38 1.92 6.03
CA VAL A 147 16.68 2.68 4.97
C VAL A 147 17.49 3.91 4.59
N ILE A 148 17.95 4.72 5.57
CA ILE A 148 18.78 5.90 5.33
C ILE A 148 20.04 5.53 4.53
N THR A 149 20.71 4.45 4.92
CA THR A 149 21.92 3.97 4.24
C THR A 149 21.63 3.47 2.82
N SER A 150 20.58 2.67 2.64
CA SER A 150 20.21 2.09 1.35
C SER A 150 19.84 3.16 0.32
N LEU A 151 19.16 4.23 0.76
CA LEU A 151 18.73 5.34 -0.08
C LEU A 151 19.71 6.53 -0.08
N ARG A 152 20.84 6.43 0.65
CA ARG A 152 21.86 7.48 0.78
C ARG A 152 21.30 8.82 1.24
N GLN A 153 20.33 8.76 2.17
CA GLN A 153 19.64 9.94 2.70
C GLN A 153 20.50 10.77 3.68
N ASP A 154 21.65 10.25 4.09
CA ASP A 154 22.68 10.90 4.90
C ASP A 154 23.48 11.96 4.14
N LYS A 155 23.32 12.04 2.82
CA LYS A 155 24.03 13.02 1.98
C LYS A 155 23.17 14.25 1.73
N THR A 156 23.75 15.42 1.98
CA THR A 156 23.14 16.75 1.75
C THR A 156 22.98 17.13 0.28
N ASP A 157 22.97 16.17 -0.64
CA ASP A 157 22.74 16.45 -2.05
C ASP A 157 21.27 16.82 -2.28
N ILE A 158 21.06 17.81 -3.17
CA ILE A 158 19.77 18.41 -3.57
C ILE A 158 18.72 17.37 -4.09
N LEU A 159 19.12 16.11 -4.23
CA LEU A 159 18.32 14.96 -4.67
C LEU A 159 18.01 13.96 -3.53
N SER A 160 18.19 14.34 -2.26
CA SER A 160 17.83 13.45 -1.15
C SER A 160 16.31 13.21 -1.19
N GLN A 161 15.93 11.98 -1.53
CA GLN A 161 14.53 11.54 -1.51
C GLN A 161 14.14 11.32 -0.05
N ASP A 162 13.06 11.96 0.39
CA ASP A 162 12.46 11.76 1.72
C ASP A 162 11.61 10.49 1.80
N ASP A 163 11.98 9.47 1.03
CA ASP A 163 11.28 8.19 1.03
C ASP A 163 11.51 7.44 2.34
N GLY A 164 10.44 6.85 2.83
CA GLY A 164 10.45 6.13 4.09
C GLY A 164 9.23 5.23 4.25
N MET A 165 8.90 4.92 5.49
CA MET A 165 7.68 4.17 5.78
C MET A 165 7.17 4.43 7.20
N ASP A 166 5.88 4.32 7.36
CA ASP A 166 5.19 4.18 8.64
C ASP A 166 5.01 2.69 8.91
N ILE A 167 5.37 2.23 10.09
CA ILE A 167 5.36 0.80 10.39
C ILE A 167 4.96 0.50 11.83
N SER A 168 4.18 -0.53 11.99
CA SER A 168 3.91 -1.16 13.28
C SER A 168 4.53 -2.56 13.29
N ILE A 169 5.25 -2.90 14.37
CA ILE A 169 5.82 -4.24 14.57
C ILE A 169 5.50 -4.75 15.97
N CYS A 170 5.06 -5.98 16.08
CA CYS A 170 4.88 -6.66 17.34
C CYS A 170 5.68 -7.96 17.40
N ALA A 171 6.05 -8.34 18.62
CA ALA A 171 6.69 -9.61 18.95
C ALA A 171 5.86 -10.31 20.05
N TYR A 172 5.35 -11.49 19.75
CA TYR A 172 4.55 -12.29 20.66
C TYR A 172 5.29 -13.56 21.07
N ASP A 173 5.50 -13.74 22.38
CA ASP A 173 6.00 -14.96 22.98
C ASP A 173 4.80 -15.75 23.55
N LYS A 174 4.42 -16.81 22.88
CA LYS A 174 3.24 -17.61 23.24
C LYS A 174 3.42 -18.36 24.54
N GLU A 175 4.64 -18.82 24.86
CA GLU A 175 4.92 -19.57 26.08
C GLU A 175 4.81 -18.68 27.32
N LYS A 176 5.31 -17.43 27.22
CA LYS A 176 5.26 -16.46 28.31
C LYS A 176 3.99 -15.62 28.30
N ASN A 177 3.18 -15.71 27.25
CA ASN A 177 2.04 -14.84 26.99
C ASN A 177 2.44 -13.35 27.10
N THR A 178 3.53 -12.95 26.44
CA THR A 178 4.00 -11.57 26.44
C THR A 178 3.95 -10.98 25.06
N LEU A 179 3.46 -9.74 24.98
CA LEU A 179 3.37 -8.94 23.75
C LEU A 179 4.29 -7.74 23.90
N GLU A 180 5.16 -7.55 22.93
CA GLU A 180 6.00 -6.36 22.79
C GLU A 180 5.61 -5.67 21.48
N PHE A 181 5.61 -4.35 21.46
CA PHE A 181 5.20 -3.54 20.29
C PHE A 181 6.08 -2.31 20.17
N ALA A 182 6.41 -1.93 18.94
CA ALA A 182 6.90 -0.62 18.58
C ALA A 182 6.21 -0.14 17.30
N GLY A 183 6.01 1.15 17.18
CA GLY A 183 5.43 1.77 16.00
C GLY A 183 6.18 3.03 15.61
N ALA A 184 6.40 3.20 14.33
CA ALA A 184 6.83 4.43 13.69
C ALA A 184 5.59 5.02 13.01
N ASN A 185 5.02 6.08 13.63
CA ASN A 185 3.78 6.75 13.21
C ASN A 185 2.53 5.85 13.07
N HIS A 186 2.63 4.58 13.45
CA HIS A 186 1.54 3.59 13.41
C HIS A 186 1.20 3.07 14.81
N SER A 187 -0.06 2.67 14.99
CA SER A 187 -0.61 2.14 16.25
C SER A 187 -0.88 0.64 16.17
N LEU A 188 -0.99 0.01 17.36
CA LEU A 188 -1.50 -1.32 17.56
C LEU A 188 -2.85 -1.23 18.29
N TYR A 189 -3.87 -1.93 17.81
CA TYR A 189 -5.17 -2.01 18.47
C TYR A 189 -5.34 -3.37 19.14
N LEU A 190 -5.67 -3.36 20.43
CA LEU A 190 -5.99 -4.54 21.22
C LEU A 190 -7.49 -4.52 21.52
N VAL A 191 -8.19 -5.54 21.06
CA VAL A 191 -9.65 -5.69 21.28
C VAL A 191 -9.89 -6.86 22.22
N ASN A 192 -10.40 -6.56 23.40
CA ASN A 192 -10.71 -7.53 24.43
C ASN A 192 -11.97 -7.10 25.19
N ASP A 193 -12.86 -8.05 25.52
CA ASP A 193 -14.08 -7.82 26.32
C ASP A 193 -14.94 -6.63 25.84
N GLY A 194 -15.04 -6.47 24.53
CA GLY A 194 -15.83 -5.39 23.94
C GLY A 194 -15.20 -4.00 24.08
N LYS A 195 -13.91 -3.90 24.44
CA LYS A 195 -13.15 -2.66 24.56
C LYS A 195 -11.98 -2.65 23.59
N ILE A 196 -11.63 -1.46 23.13
CA ILE A 196 -10.42 -1.22 22.33
C ILE A 196 -9.42 -0.48 23.19
N ARG A 197 -8.18 -0.94 23.15
CA ARG A 197 -7.01 -0.23 23.66
C ARG A 197 -6.09 0.09 22.49
N ASP A 198 -5.88 1.37 22.24
CA ASP A 198 -4.95 1.88 21.24
C ASP A 198 -3.58 2.06 21.89
N VAL A 199 -2.58 1.35 21.38
CA VAL A 199 -1.18 1.51 21.78
C VAL A 199 -0.47 2.29 20.67
N LYS A 200 -0.25 3.56 20.92
CA LYS A 200 0.37 4.47 19.94
C LYS A 200 1.87 4.21 19.82
N GLY A 201 2.38 4.21 18.61
CA GLY A 201 3.80 4.29 18.33
C GLY A 201 4.37 5.70 18.51
N ASP A 202 5.65 5.84 18.22
CA ASP A 202 6.33 7.13 18.17
C ASP A 202 5.89 7.91 16.92
N ILE A 203 5.99 9.25 16.97
CA ILE A 203 5.50 10.16 15.91
C ILE A 203 6.45 10.32 14.73
N HIS A 204 7.48 9.50 14.66
CA HIS A 204 8.49 9.55 13.60
C HIS A 204 8.34 8.37 12.67
N SER A 205 8.38 8.63 11.36
CA SER A 205 8.47 7.61 10.33
C SER A 205 9.89 7.03 10.24
N ILE A 206 10.05 5.89 9.60
CA ILE A 206 11.33 5.29 9.23
C ILE A 206 11.85 5.98 7.96
N GLY A 207 13.15 6.31 7.91
CA GLY A 207 13.75 6.99 6.75
C GLY A 207 13.43 8.48 6.68
N GLY A 208 13.81 9.13 5.57
CA GLY A 208 13.67 10.56 5.35
C GLY A 208 14.82 11.38 5.93
N SER A 209 15.11 12.52 5.30
CA SER A 209 16.22 13.43 5.65
C SER A 209 15.79 14.38 6.78
N ILE A 210 15.86 13.96 8.02
CA ILE A 210 15.69 14.86 9.16
C ILE A 210 17.02 14.95 9.92
N GLY A 211 17.95 15.75 9.44
CA GLY A 211 19.12 16.18 10.19
C GLY A 211 19.91 15.06 10.91
N GLU A 212 20.90 15.45 11.72
CA GLU A 212 21.78 14.52 12.45
C GLU A 212 21.12 13.82 13.67
N MET A 213 19.82 13.95 13.88
CA MET A 213 19.16 13.43 15.08
C MET A 213 18.87 11.94 14.92
N LYS A 214 19.60 11.12 15.70
CA LYS A 214 19.33 9.67 15.78
C LYS A 214 17.90 9.43 16.31
N ARG A 215 17.06 8.77 15.51
CA ARG A 215 15.72 8.39 15.92
C ARG A 215 15.79 7.20 16.89
N SER A 216 14.97 7.25 17.93
CA SER A 216 14.76 6.13 18.84
C SER A 216 13.29 5.76 18.88
N PHE A 217 13.00 4.48 19.00
CA PHE A 217 11.64 3.94 19.04
C PHE A 217 11.43 3.16 20.34
N LYS A 218 10.31 3.46 20.99
CA LYS A 218 9.98 2.86 22.27
C LYS A 218 9.35 1.48 22.10
N THR A 219 9.90 0.49 22.83
CA THR A 219 9.23 -0.79 22.97
C THR A 219 8.18 -0.71 24.07
N HIS A 220 6.92 -0.86 23.71
CA HIS A 220 5.78 -0.99 24.59
C HIS A 220 5.57 -2.46 24.93
N LYS A 221 5.16 -2.74 26.19
CA LYS A 221 4.83 -4.10 26.67
C LYS A 221 3.40 -4.09 27.21
N PRO A 222 2.40 -3.98 26.32
CA PRO A 222 1.03 -4.03 26.76
C PRO A 222 0.70 -5.42 27.29
N ASP A 223 -0.05 -5.49 28.39
CA ASP A 223 -0.63 -6.75 28.85
C ASP A 223 -1.57 -7.28 27.75
N PRO A 224 -1.28 -8.44 27.16
CA PRO A 224 -2.11 -8.99 26.10
C PRO A 224 -3.50 -9.40 26.59
N GLY A 225 -3.64 -9.74 27.88
CA GLY A 225 -4.87 -10.35 28.40
C GLY A 225 -5.08 -11.77 27.86
N LYS A 226 -6.31 -12.26 27.97
CA LYS A 226 -6.72 -13.55 27.38
C LYS A 226 -7.72 -13.31 26.27
N ASN A 227 -7.62 -14.08 25.19
CA ASN A 227 -8.57 -14.00 24.09
C ASN A 227 -8.66 -12.59 23.46
N THR A 228 -7.52 -11.92 23.38
CA THR A 228 -7.41 -10.57 22.80
C THR A 228 -7.17 -10.67 21.29
N PHE A 229 -7.92 -9.89 20.52
CA PHE A 229 -7.67 -9.72 19.11
C PHE A 229 -6.75 -8.52 18.90
N ILE A 230 -5.68 -8.73 18.13
CA ILE A 230 -4.72 -7.69 17.76
C ILE A 230 -5.02 -7.25 16.33
N TYR A 231 -5.01 -5.93 16.09
CA TYR A 231 -5.12 -5.36 14.74
C TYR A 231 -4.01 -4.36 14.49
N MET A 232 -3.51 -4.38 13.26
CA MET A 232 -2.60 -3.40 12.69
C MET A 232 -3.09 -3.05 11.28
N SER A 233 -2.91 -1.80 10.86
CA SER A 233 -3.38 -1.34 9.55
C SER A 233 -2.53 -0.20 9.02
N SER A 234 -2.43 -0.08 7.69
CA SER A 234 -2.05 1.18 7.03
C SER A 234 -3.19 2.19 7.06
N ASP A 235 -2.93 3.41 6.63
CA ASP A 235 -3.90 4.51 6.67
C ASP A 235 -4.95 4.45 5.55
N GLY A 236 -4.66 3.75 4.44
CA GLY A 236 -5.53 3.70 3.26
C GLY A 236 -6.94 3.17 3.53
N TYR A 237 -7.14 2.41 4.62
CA TYR A 237 -8.48 1.99 5.00
C TYR A 237 -9.33 3.14 5.53
N TYR A 238 -8.82 3.90 6.51
CA TYR A 238 -9.58 4.97 7.15
C TYR A 238 -9.50 6.29 6.39
N ASP A 239 -8.59 6.42 5.46
CA ASP A 239 -8.49 7.56 4.54
C ASP A 239 -9.35 7.41 3.29
N GLN A 240 -9.87 6.20 3.01
CA GLN A 240 -10.74 5.96 1.86
C GLN A 240 -12.00 6.84 1.89
N PHE A 241 -12.22 7.55 0.80
CA PHE A 241 -13.45 8.31 0.58
C PHE A 241 -14.62 7.40 0.20
N GLY A 242 -15.78 7.68 0.78
CA GLY A 242 -16.98 6.90 0.53
C GLY A 242 -18.21 7.39 1.28
N GLY A 243 -19.20 6.50 1.43
CA GLY A 243 -20.49 6.83 2.04
C GLY A 243 -21.32 7.77 1.17
N THR A 244 -22.47 8.20 1.69
CA THR A 244 -23.41 9.10 0.98
C THR A 244 -22.87 10.53 0.83
N GLU A 245 -21.97 10.93 1.72
CA GLU A 245 -21.42 12.29 1.77
C GLU A 245 -20.04 12.43 1.12
N GLY A 246 -19.47 11.34 0.61
CA GLY A 246 -18.13 11.36 0.00
C GLY A 246 -17.02 11.76 0.98
N SER A 247 -17.15 11.44 2.27
CA SER A 247 -16.17 11.77 3.32
C SER A 247 -15.15 10.64 3.51
N LYS A 248 -14.02 10.90 4.22
CA LYS A 248 -13.12 9.85 4.66
C LYS A 248 -13.81 8.91 5.66
N PHE A 249 -13.39 7.61 5.68
CA PHE A 249 -13.90 6.62 6.64
C PHE A 249 -13.60 7.02 8.08
N LEU A 250 -12.42 7.49 8.36
CA LEU A 250 -11.87 7.94 9.63
C LEU A 250 -11.56 6.81 10.62
N THR A 251 -10.52 7.03 11.42
CA THR A 251 -10.04 6.11 12.46
C THR A 251 -11.11 5.73 13.49
N THR A 252 -12.01 6.66 13.83
CA THR A 252 -13.11 6.39 14.78
C THR A 252 -14.12 5.35 14.26
N ARG A 253 -14.42 5.36 12.96
CA ARG A 253 -15.26 4.31 12.34
C ARG A 253 -14.50 3.01 12.21
N PHE A 254 -13.20 3.08 11.89
CA PHE A 254 -12.34 1.89 11.82
C PHE A 254 -12.27 1.17 13.17
N GLN A 255 -12.08 1.89 14.27
CA GLN A 255 -12.10 1.31 15.61
C GLN A 255 -13.42 0.63 15.94
N LYS A 256 -14.57 1.24 15.62
CA LYS A 256 -15.88 0.61 15.79
C LYS A 256 -16.01 -0.67 14.95
N LEU A 257 -15.52 -0.63 13.71
CA LEU A 257 -15.55 -1.77 12.81
C LEU A 257 -14.75 -2.96 13.35
N ILE A 258 -13.50 -2.76 13.78
CA ILE A 258 -12.66 -3.84 14.31
C ILE A 258 -13.20 -4.40 15.63
N LEU A 259 -13.88 -3.56 16.43
CA LEU A 259 -14.59 -4.01 17.63
C LEU A 259 -15.74 -4.99 17.30
N GLU A 260 -16.54 -4.68 16.27
CA GLU A 260 -17.62 -5.56 15.85
C GLU A 260 -17.08 -6.78 15.08
N ALA A 261 -16.09 -6.60 14.23
CA ALA A 261 -15.45 -7.69 13.50
C ALA A 261 -14.83 -8.74 14.44
N SER A 262 -14.27 -8.31 15.59
CA SER A 262 -13.71 -9.22 16.60
C SER A 262 -14.73 -10.18 17.23
N LYS A 263 -16.02 -9.84 17.16
CA LYS A 263 -17.13 -10.66 17.67
C LYS A 263 -17.61 -11.66 16.62
N SER A 264 -17.25 -11.46 15.35
CA SER A 264 -17.68 -12.34 14.26
C SER A 264 -16.81 -13.59 14.17
N GLY A 265 -17.32 -14.63 13.49
CA GLY A 265 -16.56 -15.83 13.18
C GLY A 265 -15.53 -15.62 12.04
N ASP A 266 -15.60 -14.49 11.32
CA ASP A 266 -14.70 -14.16 10.20
C ASP A 266 -14.46 -12.64 10.14
N PRO A 267 -13.52 -12.12 10.95
CA PRO A 267 -13.20 -10.70 10.98
C PRO A 267 -12.73 -10.14 9.63
N LYS A 268 -11.98 -10.92 8.85
CA LYS A 268 -11.51 -10.53 7.51
C LYS A 268 -12.69 -10.17 6.60
N LYS A 269 -13.69 -11.03 6.55
CA LYS A 269 -14.87 -10.85 5.72
C LYS A 269 -15.68 -9.61 6.11
N GLU A 270 -15.83 -9.36 7.42
CA GLU A 270 -16.53 -8.17 7.90
C GLU A 270 -15.79 -6.88 7.53
N ILE A 271 -14.45 -6.85 7.66
CA ILE A 271 -13.61 -5.72 7.26
C ILE A 271 -13.69 -5.48 5.76
N GLU A 272 -13.56 -6.53 4.95
CA GLU A 272 -13.67 -6.44 3.49
C GLU A 272 -15.03 -5.92 3.05
N LYS A 273 -16.12 -6.50 3.58
CA LYS A 273 -17.50 -6.09 3.29
C LYS A 273 -17.75 -4.63 3.63
N ALA A 274 -17.28 -4.18 4.80
CA ALA A 274 -17.43 -2.80 5.23
C ALA A 274 -16.65 -1.83 4.33
N PHE A 275 -15.43 -2.19 3.91
CA PHE A 275 -14.63 -1.40 2.99
C PHE A 275 -15.32 -1.24 1.63
N ILE A 276 -15.78 -2.35 1.05
CA ILE A 276 -16.47 -2.34 -0.26
C ILE A 276 -17.74 -1.52 -0.19
N ALA A 277 -18.55 -1.69 0.86
CA ALA A 277 -19.78 -0.94 1.05
C ALA A 277 -19.53 0.56 1.22
N TRP A 278 -18.48 0.93 1.99
CA TRP A 278 -18.12 2.33 2.19
C TRP A 278 -17.61 2.98 0.91
N ARG A 279 -16.65 2.34 0.25
CA ARG A 279 -16.05 2.86 -0.98
C ARG A 279 -17.10 3.03 -2.08
N GLY A 280 -18.05 2.11 -2.22
CA GLY A 280 -19.03 2.11 -3.29
C GLY A 280 -18.35 2.22 -4.65
N ASN A 281 -18.76 3.18 -5.47
CA ASN A 281 -18.20 3.46 -6.79
C ASN A 281 -17.01 4.42 -6.78
N ASN A 282 -16.57 4.91 -5.62
CA ASN A 282 -15.41 5.79 -5.53
C ASN A 282 -14.12 5.03 -5.88
N ARG A 283 -13.16 5.75 -6.46
CA ARG A 283 -11.83 5.20 -6.70
C ARG A 283 -11.15 4.91 -5.36
N GLN A 284 -10.43 3.81 -5.27
CA GLN A 284 -9.50 3.57 -4.19
C GLN A 284 -8.34 4.57 -4.31
N ILE A 285 -8.01 5.27 -3.22
CA ILE A 285 -7.04 6.37 -3.24
C ILE A 285 -5.64 5.95 -2.80
N ASP A 286 -5.55 4.89 -2.00
CA ASP A 286 -4.29 4.36 -1.50
C ASP A 286 -4.29 2.83 -1.39
N ASP A 287 -3.14 2.23 -1.13
CA ASP A 287 -3.03 0.84 -0.75
C ASP A 287 -3.78 0.61 0.57
N VAL A 288 -4.39 -0.54 0.74
CA VAL A 288 -5.16 -0.88 1.95
C VAL A 288 -4.64 -2.17 2.53
N LEU A 289 -4.16 -2.09 3.76
CA LEU A 289 -3.66 -3.25 4.49
C LEU A 289 -4.23 -3.24 5.91
N VAL A 290 -4.97 -4.29 6.26
CA VAL A 290 -5.44 -4.56 7.62
C VAL A 290 -5.10 -6.00 7.96
N ALA A 291 -4.43 -6.20 9.06
CA ALA A 291 -4.11 -7.53 9.54
C ALA A 291 -4.55 -7.71 11.00
N GLY A 292 -4.86 -8.93 11.37
CA GLY A 292 -5.24 -9.25 12.73
C GLY A 292 -5.01 -10.71 13.08
N PHE A 293 -4.89 -10.97 14.39
CA PHE A 293 -4.75 -12.29 14.96
C PHE A 293 -5.19 -12.31 16.43
N ARG A 294 -5.49 -13.49 16.94
CA ARG A 294 -5.91 -13.70 18.33
C ARG A 294 -4.78 -14.29 19.17
N ILE A 295 -4.66 -13.83 20.41
CA ILE A 295 -3.73 -14.34 21.43
C ILE A 295 -4.44 -14.71 22.72
#